data_dad84fa7ff0875d2f8040917ea1070a0
#
_entry.id   dad84fa7ff0875d2f8040917ea1070a0
#
_cell.length_a   1.000
_cell.length_b   1.000
_cell.length_c   1.000
_cell.angle_alpha   90.00
_cell.angle_beta   90.00
_cell.angle_gamma   90.00
#
_symmetry.space_group_name_H-M   'P 1'
#
loop_
_entity.id
_entity.type
_entity.pdbx_description
1 polymer ?
#
loop_
_entity_poly.entity_id
_entity_poly.type
_entity_poly.pdbx_seq_one_letter_code
_entity_poly.pdbx_strand_id
1 'polypeptide(L)'
;MSNQQLMHTMSAKPEIEHTSPALSDSAALQSFVNAKWDDEIIPALRDYIEIPSKSPAYDAQWMEHGYIERVVKDAAAWVESQKVSGLKLEIIRLEGRTPVIFFEAPATRSGGGDAVLLYGHLDKQPEMVGWRNDLGPWTPKIENDRLFGRGGADDGYAVYASITAIAALDRLGVARPRCVGLIETCEESGSYDLLPYVDALGPRLGNIGLVVCLDSGAGNYDQLWLTTSLRGAISGTLEVQVLDEGVHSGDAGVVPSSFRIMRQVLDRLEDSRTGRLLPASFHCEIPRERLDQARATAAILGEEVWKRFPWACGTDNALTLPTSEDPLEVLLNRTWRPTLSITGAEGLPAIADAGNVLRPRTGFKISLRLPPLVDGVAAMNELKGLLEDQPPYHARVVFSADAGAATGWNAPSNALWL
;
A
#
# COMPACT_ATOMS: atom_id res chain seq x y z
N MET A 1 13.78 -36.46 53.72
CA MET A 1 13.78 -37.43 52.64
C MET A 1 13.43 -36.72 51.35
N SER A 2 14.35 -36.68 50.52
CA SER A 2 14.79 -35.96 49.40
C SER A 2 13.82 -35.90 48.22
N ASN A 3 13.64 -34.68 47.76
CA ASN A 3 13.02 -34.28 46.47
C ASN A 3 14.03 -34.49 45.30
N GLN A 4 14.21 -35.72 44.89
CA GLN A 4 15.09 -36.07 43.75
C GLN A 4 14.57 -37.31 43.03
N GLN A 5 13.45 -37.20 42.32
CA GLN A 5 13.02 -38.20 41.31
C GLN A 5 11.77 -37.75 40.55
N LEU A 6 11.87 -36.61 39.83
CA LEU A 6 10.86 -36.24 38.83
C LEU A 6 11.48 -35.33 37.74
N MET A 7 12.63 -35.76 37.26
CA MET A 7 13.24 -35.27 36.02
C MET A 7 13.69 -36.47 35.21
N HIS A 8 12.83 -36.98 34.35
CA HIS A 8 13.22 -37.72 33.14
C HIS A 8 11.94 -38.17 32.45
N THR A 9 11.47 -37.35 31.52
CA THR A 9 10.90 -37.76 30.23
C THR A 9 10.42 -36.47 29.51
N MET A 10 11.36 -35.64 29.13
CA MET A 10 11.08 -34.72 28.04
C MET A 10 11.34 -35.50 26.75
N SER A 11 10.28 -36.02 26.17
CA SER A 11 10.24 -36.60 24.84
C SER A 11 10.84 -35.57 23.87
N ALA A 12 11.96 -35.89 23.25
CA ALA A 12 12.51 -35.18 22.13
C ALA A 12 11.44 -35.10 21.05
N LYS A 13 11.03 -33.90 20.70
CA LYS A 13 10.27 -33.70 19.47
C LYS A 13 11.13 -34.23 18.33
N PRO A 14 10.55 -34.98 17.37
CA PRO A 14 11.31 -35.37 16.20
C PRO A 14 11.81 -34.12 15.51
N GLU A 15 13.11 -33.98 15.34
CA GLU A 15 13.71 -33.09 14.38
C GLU A 15 13.17 -33.54 13.02
N ILE A 16 12.24 -32.77 12.48
CA ILE A 16 11.87 -32.87 11.07
C ILE A 16 13.08 -32.31 10.32
N GLU A 17 13.95 -33.22 9.86
CA GLU A 17 14.91 -32.88 8.82
C GLU A 17 14.12 -32.38 7.62
N HIS A 18 13.98 -31.06 7.51
CA HIS A 18 13.57 -30.40 6.30
C HIS A 18 14.72 -30.48 5.28
N THR A 19 14.90 -31.68 4.71
CA THR A 19 15.53 -31.77 3.40
C THR A 19 14.54 -31.19 2.40
N SER A 20 14.49 -29.86 2.30
CA SER A 20 14.03 -29.23 1.07
C SER A 20 14.85 -29.86 -0.04
N PRO A 21 14.23 -30.48 -1.08
CA PRO A 21 14.98 -30.84 -2.27
C PRO A 21 15.63 -29.50 -2.69
N ALA A 22 16.95 -29.43 -2.60
CA ALA A 22 17.68 -28.32 -3.15
C ALA A 22 17.11 -28.13 -4.55
N LEU A 23 16.74 -26.88 -4.91
CA LEU A 23 16.46 -26.51 -6.27
C LEU A 23 17.73 -26.84 -7.04
N SER A 24 17.84 -28.10 -7.48
CA SER A 24 19.06 -28.70 -7.99
C SER A 24 19.47 -28.10 -9.35
N ASP A 25 18.64 -27.19 -9.87
CA ASP A 25 18.92 -26.48 -11.11
C ASP A 25 18.40 -25.02 -11.05
N SER A 26 19.02 -24.22 -10.16
CA SER A 26 18.72 -22.78 -10.07
C SER A 26 19.00 -22.07 -11.40
N ALA A 27 19.94 -22.56 -12.21
CA ALA A 27 20.27 -22.00 -13.52
C ALA A 27 19.16 -22.25 -14.54
N ALA A 28 18.58 -23.44 -14.55
CA ALA A 28 17.44 -23.74 -15.42
C ALA A 28 16.18 -22.95 -15.02
N LEU A 29 15.95 -22.78 -13.71
CA LEU A 29 14.89 -21.92 -13.20
C LEU A 29 15.08 -20.48 -13.66
N GLN A 30 16.25 -19.90 -13.43
CA GLN A 30 16.57 -18.54 -13.83
C GLN A 30 16.41 -18.34 -15.33
N SER A 31 16.93 -19.28 -16.13
CA SER A 31 16.81 -19.23 -17.59
C SER A 31 15.35 -19.27 -18.05
N PHE A 32 14.53 -20.13 -17.43
CA PHE A 32 13.11 -20.20 -17.73
C PHE A 32 12.37 -18.91 -17.38
N VAL A 33 12.60 -18.37 -16.18
CA VAL A 33 11.94 -17.14 -15.71
C VAL A 33 12.38 -15.95 -16.58
N ASN A 34 13.67 -15.82 -16.91
CA ASN A 34 14.17 -14.75 -17.75
C ASN A 34 13.53 -14.80 -19.14
N ALA A 35 13.49 -15.97 -19.78
CA ALA A 35 12.87 -16.13 -21.09
C ALA A 35 11.37 -15.77 -21.05
N LYS A 36 10.64 -16.21 -20.02
CA LYS A 36 9.23 -15.82 -19.82
C LYS A 36 9.07 -14.31 -19.66
N TRP A 37 9.96 -13.71 -18.89
CA TRP A 37 9.92 -12.27 -18.64
C TRP A 37 10.17 -11.47 -19.93
N ASP A 38 11.24 -11.79 -20.64
CA ASP A 38 11.66 -11.03 -21.82
C ASP A 38 10.75 -11.27 -23.02
N ASP A 39 10.36 -12.52 -23.26
CA ASP A 39 9.67 -12.92 -24.50
C ASP A 39 8.14 -12.78 -24.39
N GLU A 40 7.56 -12.87 -23.19
CA GLU A 40 6.11 -12.93 -23.02
C GLU A 40 5.58 -11.84 -22.06
N ILE A 41 6.19 -11.65 -20.88
CA ILE A 41 5.63 -10.77 -19.84
C ILE A 41 5.86 -9.30 -20.21
N ILE A 42 7.06 -8.91 -20.61
CA ILE A 42 7.34 -7.51 -21.01
C ILE A 42 6.46 -7.06 -22.18
N PRO A 43 6.25 -7.83 -23.25
CA PRO A 43 5.27 -7.49 -24.27
C PRO A 43 3.85 -7.32 -23.73
N ALA A 44 3.37 -8.27 -22.90
CA ALA A 44 2.04 -8.20 -22.31
C ALA A 44 1.87 -6.98 -21.39
N LEU A 45 2.89 -6.65 -20.60
CA LEU A 45 2.88 -5.45 -19.75
C LEU A 45 2.86 -4.15 -20.55
N ARG A 46 3.54 -4.10 -21.70
CA ARG A 46 3.48 -2.94 -22.59
C ARG A 46 2.08 -2.74 -23.12
N ASP A 47 1.45 -3.79 -23.65
CA ASP A 47 0.07 -3.74 -24.13
C ASP A 47 -0.90 -3.35 -23.01
N TYR A 48 -0.69 -3.87 -21.78
CA TYR A 48 -1.48 -3.51 -20.62
C TYR A 48 -1.31 -2.03 -20.23
N ILE A 49 -0.09 -1.49 -20.21
CA ILE A 49 0.18 -0.08 -19.89
C ILE A 49 -0.58 0.87 -20.83
N GLU A 50 -0.68 0.54 -22.11
CA GLU A 50 -1.38 1.36 -23.11
C GLU A 50 -2.89 1.50 -22.84
N ILE A 51 -3.48 0.60 -22.04
CA ILE A 51 -4.92 0.63 -21.73
C ILE A 51 -5.13 1.48 -20.49
N PRO A 52 -5.88 2.60 -20.53
CA PRO A 52 -6.11 3.48 -19.38
C PRO A 52 -7.20 2.92 -18.46
N SER A 53 -6.99 1.71 -17.91
CA SER A 53 -7.91 1.00 -17.01
C SER A 53 -7.90 1.64 -15.61
N LYS A 54 -8.28 2.92 -15.51
CA LYS A 54 -8.37 3.62 -14.24
C LYS A 54 -9.39 2.98 -13.32
N SER A 55 -9.07 2.98 -12.03
CA SER A 55 -9.99 2.51 -10.99
C SER A 55 -11.29 3.31 -10.98
N PRO A 56 -12.42 2.71 -10.57
CA PRO A 56 -13.73 3.37 -10.60
C PRO A 56 -13.82 4.72 -9.90
N ALA A 57 -13.05 4.96 -8.83
CA ALA A 57 -13.00 6.26 -8.17
C ALA A 57 -12.46 7.39 -9.08
N TYR A 58 -11.71 7.03 -10.11
CA TYR A 58 -11.07 7.96 -11.06
C TYR A 58 -11.67 7.90 -12.46
N ASP A 59 -12.60 6.99 -12.70
CA ASP A 59 -13.35 6.86 -13.95
C ASP A 59 -14.80 6.43 -13.67
N ALA A 60 -15.67 7.41 -13.46
CA ALA A 60 -17.09 7.16 -13.19
C ALA A 60 -17.81 6.42 -14.35
N GLN A 61 -17.24 6.43 -15.56
CA GLN A 61 -17.77 5.76 -16.75
C GLN A 61 -16.99 4.47 -17.10
N TRP A 62 -16.31 3.87 -16.13
CA TRP A 62 -15.44 2.71 -16.35
C TRP A 62 -16.12 1.55 -17.08
N MET A 63 -17.42 1.31 -16.81
CA MET A 63 -18.20 0.28 -17.51
C MET A 63 -18.38 0.60 -18.99
N GLU A 64 -18.67 1.87 -19.31
CA GLU A 64 -18.91 2.33 -20.68
C GLU A 64 -17.61 2.35 -21.49
N HIS A 65 -16.50 2.78 -20.87
CA HIS A 65 -15.19 2.79 -21.50
C HIS A 65 -14.66 1.38 -21.77
N GLY A 66 -15.02 0.40 -20.92
CA GLY A 66 -14.67 -1.01 -21.11
C GLY A 66 -13.19 -1.33 -20.95
N TYR A 67 -12.36 -0.42 -20.44
CA TYR A 67 -10.93 -0.65 -20.27
C TYR A 67 -10.62 -1.71 -19.21
N ILE A 68 -11.33 -1.72 -18.09
CA ILE A 68 -11.22 -2.75 -17.06
C ILE A 68 -11.57 -4.12 -17.63
N GLU A 69 -12.66 -4.23 -18.38
CA GLU A 69 -13.07 -5.48 -19.01
C GLU A 69 -12.04 -5.98 -20.02
N ARG A 70 -11.38 -5.06 -20.75
CA ARG A 70 -10.33 -5.38 -21.70
C ARG A 70 -9.11 -5.96 -21.01
N VAL A 71 -8.55 -5.29 -19.99
CA VAL A 71 -7.35 -5.77 -19.28
C VAL A 71 -7.59 -7.12 -18.61
N VAL A 72 -8.79 -7.35 -18.06
CA VAL A 72 -9.17 -8.63 -17.46
C VAL A 72 -9.20 -9.75 -18.50
N LYS A 73 -9.77 -9.50 -19.69
CA LYS A 73 -9.80 -10.49 -20.80
C LYS A 73 -8.42 -10.78 -21.33
N ASP A 74 -7.59 -9.75 -21.52
CA ASP A 74 -6.25 -9.89 -22.07
C ASP A 74 -5.36 -10.69 -21.08
N ALA A 75 -5.43 -10.38 -19.79
CA ALA A 75 -4.72 -11.12 -18.75
C ALA A 75 -5.21 -12.58 -18.65
N ALA A 76 -6.52 -12.81 -18.67
CA ALA A 76 -7.10 -14.16 -18.63
C ALA A 76 -6.64 -15.00 -19.84
N ALA A 77 -6.66 -14.43 -21.03
CA ALA A 77 -6.20 -15.11 -22.25
C ALA A 77 -4.70 -15.45 -22.16
N TRP A 78 -3.87 -14.57 -21.61
CA TRP A 78 -2.47 -14.86 -21.39
C TRP A 78 -2.29 -16.02 -20.40
N VAL A 79 -3.01 -16.02 -19.26
CA VAL A 79 -2.98 -17.10 -18.27
C VAL A 79 -3.34 -18.45 -18.91
N GLU A 80 -4.42 -18.49 -19.70
CA GLU A 80 -4.86 -19.71 -20.39
C GLU A 80 -3.81 -20.21 -21.40
N SER A 81 -3.10 -19.29 -22.07
CA SER A 81 -2.05 -19.62 -23.03
C SER A 81 -0.86 -20.35 -22.40
N GLN A 82 -0.64 -20.18 -21.09
CA GLN A 82 0.46 -20.82 -20.34
C GLN A 82 0.27 -22.32 -20.13
N LYS A 83 -0.95 -22.83 -20.32
CA LYS A 83 -1.27 -24.28 -20.26
C LYS A 83 -0.78 -24.97 -18.99
N VAL A 84 -0.86 -24.27 -17.85
CA VAL A 84 -0.53 -24.85 -16.54
C VAL A 84 -1.45 -26.03 -16.27
N SER A 85 -0.87 -27.16 -15.88
CA SER A 85 -1.61 -28.41 -15.71
C SER A 85 -2.68 -28.32 -14.64
N GLY A 86 -3.92 -28.63 -15.02
CA GLY A 86 -5.07 -28.62 -14.11
C GLY A 86 -5.54 -27.24 -13.66
N LEU A 87 -4.93 -26.16 -14.13
CA LEU A 87 -5.39 -24.79 -13.84
C LEU A 87 -6.78 -24.57 -14.40
N LYS A 88 -7.66 -24.01 -13.59
CA LYS A 88 -8.99 -23.52 -13.98
C LYS A 88 -9.02 -22.03 -13.74
N LEU A 89 -9.53 -21.27 -14.71
CA LEU A 89 -9.67 -19.84 -14.64
C LEU A 89 -11.11 -19.43 -14.91
N GLU A 90 -11.61 -18.45 -14.19
CA GLU A 90 -12.92 -17.84 -14.39
C GLU A 90 -12.81 -16.32 -14.20
N ILE A 91 -13.48 -15.56 -15.05
CA ILE A 91 -13.73 -14.14 -14.80
C ILE A 91 -15.09 -14.03 -14.11
N ILE A 92 -15.08 -13.68 -12.84
CA ILE A 92 -16.29 -13.62 -12.00
C ILE A 92 -16.77 -12.17 -11.94
N ARG A 93 -18.10 -12.01 -12.01
CA ARG A 93 -18.77 -10.71 -11.96
C ARG A 93 -19.93 -10.79 -10.99
N LEU A 94 -19.88 -9.98 -9.95
CA LEU A 94 -21.02 -9.69 -9.10
C LEU A 94 -21.75 -8.46 -9.65
N GLU A 95 -23.07 -8.42 -9.53
CA GLU A 95 -23.88 -7.33 -10.07
C GLU A 95 -23.47 -5.98 -9.50
N GLY A 96 -23.25 -5.00 -10.39
CA GLY A 96 -22.85 -3.64 -10.03
C GLY A 96 -21.40 -3.49 -9.54
N ARG A 97 -20.54 -4.54 -9.68
CA ARG A 97 -19.14 -4.55 -9.24
C ARG A 97 -18.17 -4.74 -10.38
N THR A 98 -16.95 -4.36 -10.13
CA THR A 98 -15.82 -4.59 -11.05
C THR A 98 -15.53 -6.08 -11.16
N PRO A 99 -15.08 -6.59 -12.35
CA PRO A 99 -14.78 -8.01 -12.51
C PRO A 99 -13.52 -8.43 -11.75
N VAL A 100 -13.45 -9.70 -11.35
CA VAL A 100 -12.22 -10.33 -10.82
C VAL A 100 -11.83 -11.54 -11.65
N ILE A 101 -10.52 -11.79 -11.80
CA ILE A 101 -10.00 -13.07 -12.26
C ILE A 101 -9.81 -13.97 -11.05
N PHE A 102 -10.42 -15.14 -11.11
CA PHE A 102 -10.22 -16.20 -10.14
C PHE A 102 -9.63 -17.43 -10.83
N PHE A 103 -8.51 -17.93 -10.33
CA PHE A 103 -7.94 -19.16 -10.85
C PHE A 103 -7.55 -20.12 -9.73
N GLU A 104 -7.54 -21.41 -10.05
CA GLU A 104 -7.16 -22.49 -9.15
C GLU A 104 -6.19 -23.43 -9.88
N ALA A 105 -5.04 -23.71 -9.27
CA ALA A 105 -4.12 -24.75 -9.67
C ALA A 105 -4.05 -25.81 -8.57
N PRO A 106 -4.36 -27.10 -8.86
CA PRO A 106 -4.38 -28.15 -7.85
C PRO A 106 -2.97 -28.40 -7.27
N ALA A 107 -2.92 -28.90 -6.03
CA ALA A 107 -1.67 -29.33 -5.42
C ALA A 107 -1.02 -30.46 -6.24
N THR A 108 0.31 -30.42 -6.34
CA THR A 108 1.10 -31.51 -6.94
C THR A 108 1.78 -32.37 -5.87
N ARG A 109 1.81 -31.91 -4.59
CA ARG A 109 2.24 -32.70 -3.46
C ARG A 109 1.09 -33.54 -2.89
N SER A 110 1.41 -34.76 -2.42
CA SER A 110 0.46 -35.61 -1.69
C SER A 110 0.29 -35.12 -0.25
N GLY A 111 -0.89 -35.33 0.33
CA GLY A 111 -1.09 -35.16 1.78
C GLY A 111 -1.91 -33.92 2.20
N GLY A 112 -2.47 -33.18 1.29
CA GLY A 112 -3.27 -31.99 1.60
C GLY A 112 -2.43 -30.87 2.22
N GLY A 113 -3.06 -29.81 2.68
CA GLY A 113 -2.43 -28.66 3.34
C GLY A 113 -3.09 -27.37 2.91
N ASP A 114 -2.70 -26.31 3.56
CA ASP A 114 -3.19 -24.98 3.28
C ASP A 114 -2.82 -24.55 1.87
N ALA A 115 -3.68 -23.76 1.24
CA ALA A 115 -3.44 -23.19 -0.06
C ALA A 115 -2.59 -21.92 0.04
N VAL A 116 -1.94 -21.57 -1.08
CA VAL A 116 -1.32 -20.26 -1.28
C VAL A 116 -2.29 -19.40 -2.10
N LEU A 117 -2.66 -18.24 -1.56
CA LEU A 117 -3.39 -17.21 -2.30
C LEU A 117 -2.40 -16.26 -2.97
N LEU A 118 -2.54 -16.12 -4.27
CA LEU A 118 -1.79 -15.19 -5.12
C LEU A 118 -2.72 -14.02 -5.43
N TYR A 119 -2.43 -12.85 -4.87
CA TYR A 119 -3.26 -11.66 -4.98
C TYR A 119 -2.59 -10.61 -5.87
N GLY A 120 -3.40 -9.84 -6.56
CA GLY A 120 -2.98 -8.67 -7.35
C GLY A 120 -4.18 -7.91 -7.90
N HIS A 121 -3.92 -6.81 -8.63
CA HIS A 121 -4.95 -6.01 -9.25
C HIS A 121 -4.59 -5.54 -10.66
N LEU A 122 -5.61 -5.12 -11.44
CA LEU A 122 -5.44 -4.67 -12.83
C LEU A 122 -6.04 -3.29 -13.10
N ASP A 123 -6.64 -2.64 -12.10
CA ASP A 123 -7.00 -1.23 -12.18
C ASP A 123 -5.79 -0.35 -11.87
N LYS A 124 -5.89 0.94 -12.17
CA LYS A 124 -4.76 1.86 -12.15
C LYS A 124 -5.11 3.19 -11.50
N GLN A 125 -4.10 3.82 -10.90
CA GLN A 125 -4.13 5.24 -10.55
C GLN A 125 -4.31 6.14 -11.79
N PRO A 126 -4.82 7.36 -11.64
CA PRO A 126 -4.93 8.32 -12.75
C PRO A 126 -3.57 8.75 -13.30
N GLU A 127 -3.63 9.56 -14.34
CA GLU A 127 -2.50 10.03 -15.13
C GLU A 127 -1.40 10.69 -14.30
N MET A 128 -1.77 11.51 -13.30
CA MET A 128 -0.87 12.39 -12.54
C MET A 128 -0.10 13.39 -13.44
N VAL A 129 0.60 14.30 -12.81
CA VAL A 129 1.45 15.29 -13.48
C VAL A 129 2.92 15.05 -13.17
N GLY A 130 3.83 15.69 -13.92
CA GLY A 130 5.27 15.60 -13.65
C GLY A 130 5.99 14.49 -14.41
N TRP A 131 5.34 13.85 -15.36
CA TRP A 131 6.02 12.96 -16.30
C TRP A 131 7.11 13.71 -17.08
N ARG A 132 8.26 13.08 -17.27
CA ARG A 132 9.28 13.56 -18.19
C ARG A 132 8.67 13.69 -19.60
N ASN A 133 9.05 14.71 -20.38
CA ASN A 133 8.41 15.06 -21.66
C ASN A 133 8.30 13.91 -22.67
N ASP A 134 9.20 12.93 -22.60
CA ASP A 134 9.25 11.76 -23.48
C ASP A 134 8.63 10.50 -22.86
N LEU A 135 8.05 10.61 -21.67
CA LEU A 135 7.33 9.55 -20.95
C LEU A 135 5.88 9.95 -20.74
N GLY A 136 5.04 8.95 -20.51
CA GLY A 136 3.64 9.18 -20.18
C GLY A 136 3.02 7.96 -19.50
N PRO A 137 1.86 8.12 -18.85
CA PRO A 137 1.23 7.05 -18.11
C PRO A 137 0.83 5.87 -19.01
N TRP A 138 0.36 6.16 -20.22
CA TRP A 138 -0.15 5.18 -21.19
C TRP A 138 0.80 4.93 -22.37
N THR A 139 2.06 5.34 -22.22
CA THR A 139 3.08 5.20 -23.28
C THR A 139 4.23 4.35 -22.75
N PRO A 140 4.18 3.03 -22.88
CA PRO A 140 5.21 2.14 -22.37
C PRO A 140 6.54 2.40 -23.07
N LYS A 141 7.58 2.66 -22.29
CA LYS A 141 8.93 2.89 -22.79
C LYS A 141 9.95 2.09 -22.02
N ILE A 142 10.82 1.38 -22.71
CA ILE A 142 11.98 0.73 -22.11
C ILE A 142 13.20 1.62 -22.31
N GLU A 143 13.89 1.94 -21.21
CA GLU A 143 15.11 2.72 -21.20
C GLU A 143 16.01 2.24 -20.06
N ASN A 144 17.25 1.87 -20.36
CA ASN A 144 18.24 1.34 -19.40
C ASN A 144 17.67 0.17 -18.57
N ASP A 145 17.10 -0.82 -19.22
CA ASP A 145 16.46 -2.03 -18.64
C ASP A 145 15.30 -1.74 -17.67
N ARG A 146 14.67 -0.56 -17.79
CA ARG A 146 13.50 -0.17 -17.02
C ARG A 146 12.31 0.08 -17.92
N LEU A 147 11.18 -0.53 -17.61
CA LEU A 147 9.90 -0.26 -18.25
C LEU A 147 9.19 0.86 -17.52
N PHE A 148 8.96 1.97 -18.22
CA PHE A 148 8.20 3.12 -17.73
C PHE A 148 6.77 3.07 -18.24
N GLY A 149 5.82 3.37 -17.35
CA GLY A 149 4.39 3.45 -17.64
C GLY A 149 3.56 3.21 -16.38
N ARG A 150 2.29 3.64 -16.38
CA ARG A 150 1.38 3.46 -15.25
C ARG A 150 0.88 2.03 -15.16
N GLY A 151 0.88 1.43 -13.96
CA GLY A 151 0.29 0.13 -13.68
C GLY A 151 1.22 -1.06 -13.94
N GLY A 152 2.42 -0.87 -14.53
CA GLY A 152 3.31 -2.00 -14.83
C GLY A 152 3.86 -2.68 -13.59
N ALA A 153 4.28 -1.90 -12.58
CA ALA A 153 4.79 -2.39 -11.30
C ALA A 153 3.76 -2.35 -10.17
N ASP A 154 2.70 -1.61 -10.35
CA ASP A 154 1.59 -1.39 -9.44
C ASP A 154 0.28 -1.57 -10.24
N ASP A 155 -0.31 -2.79 -10.33
CA ASP A 155 0.23 -4.08 -9.93
C ASP A 155 0.11 -5.09 -11.10
N GLY A 156 0.05 -4.59 -12.35
CA GLY A 156 -0.25 -5.39 -13.54
C GLY A 156 0.65 -6.61 -13.74
N TYR A 157 1.89 -6.59 -13.21
CA TYR A 157 2.81 -7.72 -13.35
C TYR A 157 2.45 -8.92 -12.45
N ALA A 158 1.66 -8.71 -11.39
CA ALA A 158 1.39 -9.73 -10.38
C ALA A 158 0.75 -11.00 -10.95
N VAL A 159 -0.23 -10.86 -11.83
CA VAL A 159 -0.89 -12.02 -12.46
C VAL A 159 0.09 -12.84 -13.28
N TYR A 160 0.96 -12.20 -14.06
CA TYR A 160 1.96 -12.86 -14.90
C TYR A 160 3.04 -13.54 -14.06
N ALA A 161 3.55 -12.87 -13.03
CA ALA A 161 4.53 -13.41 -12.11
C ALA A 161 3.98 -14.63 -11.34
N SER A 162 2.75 -14.55 -10.86
CA SER A 162 2.05 -15.63 -10.15
C SER A 162 1.95 -16.90 -10.99
N ILE A 163 1.51 -16.78 -12.22
CA ILE A 163 1.38 -17.93 -13.13
C ILE A 163 2.74 -18.47 -13.56
N THR A 164 3.73 -17.59 -13.77
CA THR A 164 5.10 -18.00 -14.09
C THR A 164 5.72 -18.80 -12.96
N ALA A 165 5.50 -18.40 -11.69
CA ALA A 165 5.98 -19.14 -10.54
C ALA A 165 5.39 -20.57 -10.48
N ILE A 166 4.07 -20.72 -10.72
CA ILE A 166 3.42 -22.03 -10.78
C ILE A 166 4.01 -22.87 -11.94
N ALA A 167 4.12 -22.30 -13.13
CA ALA A 167 4.65 -22.97 -14.31
C ALA A 167 6.12 -23.38 -14.13
N ALA A 168 6.92 -22.57 -13.46
CA ALA A 168 8.31 -22.89 -13.14
C ALA A 168 8.44 -24.09 -12.20
N LEU A 169 7.63 -24.15 -11.13
CA LEU A 169 7.60 -25.30 -10.22
C LEU A 169 7.16 -26.58 -10.93
N ASP A 170 6.11 -26.50 -11.76
CA ASP A 170 5.63 -27.65 -12.54
C ASP A 170 6.71 -28.15 -13.52
N ARG A 171 7.41 -27.23 -14.22
CA ARG A 171 8.49 -27.54 -15.15
C ARG A 171 9.68 -28.23 -14.48
N LEU A 172 10.01 -27.82 -13.26
CA LEU A 172 11.12 -28.41 -12.48
C LEU A 172 10.71 -29.67 -11.72
N GLY A 173 9.44 -30.08 -11.77
CA GLY A 173 8.93 -31.22 -11.01
C GLY A 173 8.93 -30.97 -9.49
N VAL A 174 8.95 -29.71 -9.08
CA VAL A 174 8.91 -29.33 -7.64
C VAL A 174 7.47 -29.41 -7.15
N ALA A 175 7.26 -30.20 -6.11
CA ALA A 175 5.95 -30.36 -5.51
C ALA A 175 5.48 -29.03 -4.86
N ARG A 176 4.26 -28.62 -5.14
CA ARG A 176 3.67 -27.39 -4.62
C ARG A 176 2.31 -27.63 -3.97
N PRO A 177 1.86 -26.75 -3.05
CA PRO A 177 0.50 -26.74 -2.53
C PRO A 177 -0.51 -26.36 -3.62
N ARG A 178 -1.80 -26.43 -3.29
CA ARG A 178 -2.84 -25.80 -4.08
C ARG A 178 -2.57 -24.29 -4.12
N CYS A 179 -2.65 -23.70 -5.30
CA CYS A 179 -2.56 -22.25 -5.49
C CYS A 179 -3.92 -21.71 -5.95
N VAL A 180 -4.33 -20.60 -5.38
CA VAL A 180 -5.55 -19.88 -5.73
C VAL A 180 -5.15 -18.46 -6.10
N GLY A 181 -5.65 -17.93 -7.20
CA GLY A 181 -5.44 -16.55 -7.60
C GLY A 181 -6.69 -15.73 -7.47
N LEU A 182 -6.56 -14.52 -6.97
CA LEU A 182 -7.62 -13.52 -6.91
C LEU A 182 -7.03 -12.19 -7.38
N ILE A 183 -7.39 -11.79 -8.60
CA ILE A 183 -6.92 -10.55 -9.22
C ILE A 183 -8.11 -9.62 -9.39
N GLU A 184 -8.14 -8.55 -8.59
CA GLU A 184 -9.22 -7.57 -8.58
C GLU A 184 -9.01 -6.42 -9.57
N THR A 185 -10.01 -5.53 -9.67
CA THR A 185 -9.97 -4.34 -10.52
C THR A 185 -10.61 -3.12 -9.84
N CYS A 186 -10.44 -3.00 -8.51
CA CYS A 186 -10.95 -1.91 -7.68
C CYS A 186 -10.00 -1.56 -6.52
N GLU A 187 -8.73 -2.03 -6.56
CA GLU A 187 -7.77 -1.83 -5.47
C GLU A 187 -7.49 -0.33 -5.26
N GLU A 188 -7.21 0.38 -6.32
CA GLU A 188 -6.85 1.79 -6.32
C GLU A 188 -8.01 2.73 -5.90
N SER A 189 -9.21 2.18 -5.79
CA SER A 189 -10.39 2.82 -5.19
C SER A 189 -10.61 2.40 -3.73
N GLY A 190 -9.70 1.61 -3.13
CA GLY A 190 -9.77 1.10 -1.77
C GLY A 190 -10.45 -0.26 -1.65
N SER A 191 -10.42 -1.08 -2.67
CA SER A 191 -10.88 -2.49 -2.68
C SER A 191 -12.31 -2.71 -2.13
N TYR A 192 -13.21 -1.75 -2.31
CA TYR A 192 -14.57 -1.87 -1.75
C TYR A 192 -15.37 -3.03 -2.37
N ASP A 193 -14.95 -3.53 -3.52
CA ASP A 193 -15.55 -4.70 -4.18
C ASP A 193 -14.92 -6.02 -3.73
N LEU A 194 -13.73 -6.03 -3.13
CA LEU A 194 -12.99 -7.24 -2.79
C LEU A 194 -13.71 -8.12 -1.76
N LEU A 195 -14.18 -7.54 -0.65
CA LEU A 195 -14.83 -8.31 0.41
C LEU A 195 -16.05 -9.11 -0.07
N PRO A 196 -16.99 -8.55 -0.86
CA PRO A 196 -18.06 -9.32 -1.48
C PRO A 196 -17.58 -10.50 -2.33
N TYR A 197 -16.47 -10.38 -3.04
CA TYR A 197 -15.90 -11.50 -3.79
C TYR A 197 -15.27 -12.55 -2.86
N VAL A 198 -14.58 -12.13 -1.81
CA VAL A 198 -14.05 -13.05 -0.79
C VAL A 198 -15.17 -13.84 -0.13
N ASP A 199 -16.29 -13.18 0.22
CA ASP A 199 -17.46 -13.84 0.79
C ASP A 199 -18.10 -14.85 -0.19
N ALA A 200 -18.28 -14.44 -1.43
CA ALA A 200 -18.88 -15.30 -2.46
C ALA A 200 -17.98 -16.51 -2.82
N LEU A 201 -16.67 -16.33 -2.76
CA LEU A 201 -15.66 -17.34 -3.10
C LEU A 201 -15.18 -18.14 -1.89
N GLY A 202 -15.55 -17.79 -0.67
CA GLY A 202 -15.05 -18.37 0.57
C GLY A 202 -14.93 -19.91 0.54
N PRO A 203 -15.96 -20.67 0.13
CA PRO A 203 -15.87 -22.13 0.01
C PRO A 203 -14.82 -22.60 -1.01
N ARG A 204 -14.56 -21.80 -2.05
CA ARG A 204 -13.57 -22.10 -3.10
C ARG A 204 -12.16 -21.65 -2.74
N LEU A 205 -12.02 -20.59 -1.94
CA LEU A 205 -10.72 -20.19 -1.41
C LEU A 205 -10.14 -21.32 -0.53
N GLY A 206 -10.95 -21.92 0.31
CA GLY A 206 -10.53 -22.97 1.23
C GLY A 206 -9.68 -22.40 2.36
N ASN A 207 -8.82 -23.25 2.93
CA ASN A 207 -7.91 -22.84 3.98
C ASN A 207 -6.64 -22.23 3.37
N ILE A 208 -6.40 -20.94 3.61
CA ILE A 208 -5.25 -20.21 3.10
C ILE A 208 -4.19 -20.13 4.19
N GLY A 209 -3.01 -20.67 3.91
CA GLY A 209 -1.86 -20.65 4.83
C GLY A 209 -0.87 -19.53 4.52
N LEU A 210 -0.88 -19.03 3.28
CA LEU A 210 -0.01 -17.94 2.84
C LEU A 210 -0.74 -17.07 1.80
N VAL A 211 -0.65 -15.76 1.97
CA VAL A 211 -1.02 -14.79 0.94
C VAL A 211 0.26 -14.18 0.36
N VAL A 212 0.41 -14.25 -0.96
CA VAL A 212 1.47 -13.56 -1.70
C VAL A 212 0.83 -12.37 -2.40
N CYS A 213 1.19 -11.17 -1.97
CA CYS A 213 0.81 -9.90 -2.56
C CYS A 213 2.07 -9.25 -3.11
N LEU A 214 2.10 -8.96 -4.42
CA LEU A 214 3.27 -8.40 -5.08
C LEU A 214 3.24 -6.87 -5.19
N ASP A 215 2.18 -6.26 -4.71
CA ASP A 215 1.96 -4.81 -4.69
C ASP A 215 2.78 -4.13 -3.58
N SER A 216 4.10 -4.11 -3.78
CA SER A 216 5.04 -3.48 -2.84
C SER A 216 6.28 -2.97 -3.57
N GLY A 217 6.68 -1.73 -3.26
CA GLY A 217 7.88 -1.14 -3.84
C GLY A 217 9.16 -1.79 -3.32
N ALA A 218 10.12 -2.01 -4.22
CA ALA A 218 11.48 -2.45 -3.87
C ALA A 218 12.34 -1.29 -3.37
N GLY A 219 13.28 -1.59 -2.48
CA GLY A 219 14.28 -0.62 -2.01
C GLY A 219 15.33 -0.32 -3.08
N ASN A 220 15.77 -1.35 -3.81
CA ASN A 220 16.65 -1.30 -4.97
C ASN A 220 16.35 -2.51 -5.89
N TYR A 221 17.14 -2.69 -6.96
CA TYR A 221 16.99 -3.80 -7.91
C TYR A 221 17.92 -5.00 -7.65
N ASP A 222 18.72 -4.96 -6.57
CA ASP A 222 19.78 -5.95 -6.33
C ASP A 222 19.37 -7.07 -5.38
N GLN A 223 18.32 -6.85 -4.56
CA GLN A 223 17.82 -7.81 -3.59
C GLN A 223 16.31 -8.03 -3.72
N LEU A 224 15.84 -9.18 -3.27
CA LEU A 224 14.42 -9.39 -2.99
C LEU A 224 14.04 -8.61 -1.71
N TRP A 225 13.02 -7.79 -1.81
CA TRP A 225 12.48 -7.02 -0.70
C TRP A 225 11.16 -7.63 -0.22
N LEU A 226 11.07 -7.86 1.08
CA LEU A 226 9.85 -8.36 1.72
C LEU A 226 9.28 -7.29 2.65
N THR A 227 8.01 -6.96 2.45
CA THR A 227 7.28 -6.08 3.35
C THR A 227 6.81 -6.87 4.56
N THR A 228 7.30 -6.52 5.75
CA THR A 228 6.99 -7.20 7.01
C THR A 228 6.04 -6.41 7.90
N SER A 229 5.73 -5.17 7.54
CA SER A 229 4.74 -4.34 8.23
C SER A 229 4.24 -3.21 7.33
N LEU A 230 2.99 -2.82 7.52
CA LEU A 230 2.35 -1.69 6.86
C LEU A 230 1.75 -0.75 7.91
N ARG A 231 1.89 0.55 7.70
CA ARG A 231 1.24 1.55 8.53
C ARG A 231 -0.26 1.61 8.24
N GLY A 232 -1.05 1.86 9.28
CA GLY A 232 -2.44 2.24 9.14
C GLY A 232 -2.61 3.64 8.54
N ALA A 233 -3.83 3.98 8.18
CA ALA A 233 -4.19 5.27 7.64
C ALA A 233 -5.57 5.72 8.12
N ILE A 234 -5.66 6.98 8.55
CA ILE A 234 -6.92 7.66 8.84
C ILE A 234 -6.90 9.03 8.18
N SER A 235 -8.04 9.47 7.66
CA SER A 235 -8.15 10.78 7.01
C SER A 235 -9.51 11.42 7.23
N GLY A 236 -9.60 12.70 6.95
CA GLY A 236 -10.83 13.45 7.07
C GLY A 236 -10.64 14.93 6.76
N THR A 237 -11.74 15.66 6.79
CA THR A 237 -11.75 17.11 6.60
C THR A 237 -11.97 17.80 7.93
N LEU A 238 -11.02 18.64 8.33
CA LEU A 238 -11.11 19.52 9.49
C LEU A 238 -11.53 20.91 9.02
N GLU A 239 -12.66 21.39 9.50
CA GLU A 239 -13.17 22.73 9.22
C GLU A 239 -13.21 23.58 10.51
N VAL A 240 -12.77 24.83 10.40
CA VAL A 240 -12.90 25.87 11.45
C VAL A 240 -13.70 27.00 10.86
N GLN A 241 -14.85 27.32 11.45
CA GLN A 241 -15.71 28.44 11.06
C GLN A 241 -15.85 29.43 12.20
N VAL A 242 -15.71 30.73 11.88
CA VAL A 242 -15.80 31.87 12.85
C VAL A 242 -16.86 32.88 12.48
N LEU A 243 -17.29 32.94 11.23
CA LEU A 243 -18.32 33.85 10.68
C LEU A 243 -19.19 33.08 9.69
N ASP A 244 -20.36 33.62 9.37
CA ASP A 244 -21.23 33.08 8.32
C ASP A 244 -20.86 33.62 6.93
N GLU A 245 -20.28 34.84 6.87
CA GLU A 245 -19.81 35.46 5.65
C GLU A 245 -18.46 36.17 5.85
N GLY A 246 -17.75 36.47 4.77
CA GLY A 246 -16.50 37.18 4.80
C GLY A 246 -16.70 38.68 5.12
N VAL A 247 -15.84 39.28 5.94
CA VAL A 247 -15.83 40.70 6.26
C VAL A 247 -14.51 41.33 5.85
N HIS A 248 -14.45 42.67 5.90
CA HIS A 248 -13.24 43.40 5.52
C HIS A 248 -12.06 43.06 6.47
N SER A 249 -10.85 42.88 5.92
CA SER A 249 -9.67 42.53 6.69
C SER A 249 -9.23 43.60 7.71
N GLY A 250 -9.72 44.83 7.59
CA GLY A 250 -9.54 45.89 8.59
C GLY A 250 -10.12 45.54 9.98
N ASP A 251 -11.06 44.61 10.05
CA ASP A 251 -11.67 44.11 11.28
C ASP A 251 -10.81 43.03 11.97
N ALA A 252 -9.61 42.75 11.44
CA ALA A 252 -8.64 41.91 12.11
C ALA A 252 -8.30 42.48 13.50
N GLY A 253 -8.35 41.62 14.54
CA GLY A 253 -8.20 42.08 15.92
C GLY A 253 -9.53 42.14 16.67
N VAL A 254 -10.65 42.33 15.97
CA VAL A 254 -12.00 42.11 16.51
C VAL A 254 -12.44 40.67 16.22
N VAL A 255 -12.36 40.26 14.95
CA VAL A 255 -12.72 38.93 14.51
C VAL A 255 -11.52 37.98 14.63
N PRO A 256 -11.64 36.83 15.31
CA PRO A 256 -10.57 35.83 15.35
C PRO A 256 -10.38 35.20 13.96
N SER A 257 -9.13 34.98 13.56
CA SER A 257 -8.82 34.33 12.28
C SER A 257 -9.12 32.83 12.34
N SER A 258 -9.95 32.34 11.43
CA SER A 258 -10.21 30.88 11.28
C SER A 258 -8.92 30.09 11.02
N PHE A 259 -7.98 30.65 10.24
CA PHE A 259 -6.67 30.05 9.99
C PHE A 259 -5.79 29.98 11.26
N ARG A 260 -5.83 31.02 12.12
CA ARG A 260 -5.09 30.99 13.39
C ARG A 260 -5.64 29.92 14.33
N ILE A 261 -6.97 29.79 14.40
CA ILE A 261 -7.62 28.74 15.20
C ILE A 261 -7.28 27.36 14.64
N MET A 262 -7.32 27.19 13.32
CA MET A 262 -6.88 25.95 12.66
C MET A 262 -5.47 25.53 13.12
N ARG A 263 -4.52 26.46 13.14
CA ARG A 263 -3.16 26.19 13.65
C ARG A 263 -3.16 25.77 15.11
N GLN A 264 -3.92 26.48 15.97
CA GLN A 264 -4.01 26.12 17.40
C GLN A 264 -4.63 24.74 17.64
N VAL A 265 -5.56 24.34 16.80
CA VAL A 265 -6.17 22.99 16.86
C VAL A 265 -5.18 21.93 16.41
N LEU A 266 -4.43 22.19 15.34
CA LEU A 266 -3.38 21.29 14.84
C LEU A 266 -2.20 21.19 15.82
N ASP A 267 -1.85 22.25 16.54
CA ASP A 267 -0.82 22.24 17.59
C ASP A 267 -1.15 21.29 18.77
N ARG A 268 -2.40 20.85 18.91
CA ARG A 268 -2.77 19.78 19.86
C ARG A 268 -2.36 18.39 19.38
N LEU A 269 -2.25 18.24 18.08
CA LEU A 269 -1.96 16.99 17.40
C LEU A 269 -0.48 16.81 17.12
N GLU A 270 0.20 17.86 16.69
CA GLU A 270 1.58 17.81 16.21
C GLU A 270 2.45 18.94 16.79
N ASP A 271 3.66 18.63 17.18
CA ASP A 271 4.69 19.63 17.40
C ASP A 271 5.18 20.16 16.05
N SER A 272 4.77 21.35 15.68
CA SER A 272 5.09 21.98 14.39
C SER A 272 6.58 22.20 14.10
N ARG A 273 7.46 22.08 15.12
CA ARG A 273 8.91 22.20 14.94
C ARG A 273 9.57 20.90 14.59
N THR A 274 9.01 19.78 15.03
CA THR A 274 9.63 18.45 14.89
C THR A 274 8.82 17.53 14.00
N GLY A 275 7.54 17.82 13.73
CA GLY A 275 6.61 16.94 13.04
C GLY A 275 6.17 15.73 13.88
N ARG A 276 6.51 15.70 15.18
CA ARG A 276 6.12 14.60 16.07
C ARG A 276 4.66 14.74 16.48
N LEU A 277 3.87 13.68 16.32
CA LEU A 277 2.53 13.63 16.86
C LEU A 277 2.58 13.52 18.39
N LEU A 278 1.73 14.29 19.06
CA LEU A 278 1.74 14.45 20.51
C LEU A 278 0.95 13.37 21.27
N PRO A 279 -0.23 12.89 20.78
CA PRO A 279 -1.01 11.88 21.50
C PRO A 279 -0.23 10.57 21.65
N ALA A 280 -0.04 10.12 22.89
CA ALA A 280 0.72 8.90 23.17
C ALA A 280 0.10 7.64 22.55
N SER A 281 -1.23 7.60 22.45
CA SER A 281 -2.01 6.52 21.83
C SER A 281 -1.75 6.32 20.35
N PHE A 282 -1.23 7.34 19.64
CA PHE A 282 -0.86 7.23 18.23
C PHE A 282 0.53 6.62 18.03
N HIS A 283 1.21 6.30 19.11
CA HIS A 283 2.52 5.66 19.07
C HIS A 283 2.42 4.21 19.56
N CYS A 284 3.37 3.38 19.15
CA CYS A 284 3.54 2.05 19.69
C CYS A 284 5.02 1.76 19.94
N GLU A 285 5.29 0.78 20.79
CA GLU A 285 6.63 0.21 20.91
C GLU A 285 6.96 -0.57 19.63
N ILE A 286 8.13 -0.30 19.05
CA ILE A 286 8.60 -1.01 17.85
C ILE A 286 9.16 -2.36 18.29
N PRO A 287 8.64 -3.51 17.80
CA PRO A 287 9.18 -4.82 18.13
C PRO A 287 10.68 -4.90 17.80
N ARG A 288 11.46 -5.52 18.69
CA ARG A 288 12.92 -5.61 18.53
C ARG A 288 13.34 -6.17 17.18
N GLU A 289 12.66 -7.22 16.73
CA GLU A 289 12.90 -7.83 15.42
C GLU A 289 12.73 -6.81 14.27
N ARG A 290 11.67 -5.99 14.31
CA ARG A 290 11.42 -4.94 13.30
C ARG A 290 12.46 -3.84 13.35
N LEU A 291 12.94 -3.51 14.54
CA LEU A 291 14.04 -2.56 14.69
C LEU A 291 15.34 -3.10 14.12
N ASP A 292 15.62 -4.40 14.30
CA ASP A 292 16.82 -5.05 13.74
C ASP A 292 16.72 -5.15 12.21
N GLN A 293 15.54 -5.46 11.66
CA GLN A 293 15.26 -5.41 10.21
C GLN A 293 15.42 -4.00 9.64
N ALA A 294 14.93 -2.98 10.34
CA ALA A 294 15.07 -1.58 9.93
C ALA A 294 16.56 -1.16 9.90
N ARG A 295 17.38 -1.59 10.87
CA ARG A 295 18.82 -1.33 10.87
C ARG A 295 19.52 -1.98 9.67
N ALA A 296 19.18 -3.24 9.38
CA ALA A 296 19.75 -3.95 8.22
C ALA A 296 19.36 -3.26 6.91
N THR A 297 18.08 -2.89 6.76
CA THR A 297 17.57 -2.15 5.61
C THR A 297 18.25 -0.79 5.46
N ALA A 298 18.39 -0.02 6.55
CA ALA A 298 19.06 1.27 6.54
C ALA A 298 20.54 1.15 6.15
N ALA A 299 21.23 0.08 6.60
CA ALA A 299 22.62 -0.18 6.23
C ALA A 299 22.78 -0.49 4.72
N ILE A 300 21.80 -1.13 4.09
CA ILE A 300 21.80 -1.43 2.66
C ILE A 300 21.49 -0.19 1.83
N LEU A 301 20.45 0.54 2.18
CA LEU A 301 19.95 1.67 1.40
C LEU A 301 20.74 2.96 1.64
N GLY A 302 21.32 3.12 2.83
CA GLY A 302 22.05 4.34 3.18
C GLY A 302 21.18 5.59 2.94
N GLU A 303 21.78 6.62 2.39
CA GLU A 303 21.13 7.90 2.08
C GLU A 303 20.09 7.83 0.95
N GLU A 304 20.03 6.73 0.17
CA GLU A 304 19.02 6.54 -0.87
C GLU A 304 17.60 6.51 -0.29
N VAL A 305 17.43 6.22 0.99
CA VAL A 305 16.14 6.31 1.70
C VAL A 305 15.49 7.69 1.51
N TRP A 306 16.29 8.75 1.43
CA TRP A 306 15.80 10.12 1.27
C TRP A 306 16.34 10.85 0.04
N LYS A 307 17.53 10.57 -0.48
CA LYS A 307 18.13 11.25 -1.65
C LYS A 307 17.32 11.08 -2.94
N ARG A 308 16.55 10.00 -3.05
CA ARG A 308 15.71 9.71 -4.22
C ARG A 308 14.55 10.68 -4.44
N PHE A 309 14.22 11.53 -3.46
CA PHE A 309 13.12 12.49 -3.60
C PHE A 309 13.57 13.73 -4.37
N PRO A 310 12.67 14.38 -5.12
CA PRO A 310 12.98 15.58 -5.91
C PRO A 310 13.01 16.83 -5.02
N TRP A 311 14.04 16.94 -4.20
CA TRP A 311 14.21 18.04 -3.26
C TRP A 311 14.29 19.39 -3.97
N ALA A 312 13.55 20.38 -3.45
CA ALA A 312 13.62 21.74 -3.93
C ALA A 312 14.93 22.41 -3.48
N CYS A 313 15.46 23.31 -4.32
CA CYS A 313 16.56 24.19 -3.92
C CYS A 313 16.01 25.35 -3.08
N GLY A 314 16.66 25.62 -1.96
CA GLY A 314 16.45 26.84 -1.16
C GLY A 314 17.02 28.09 -1.84
N THR A 315 16.83 29.24 -1.20
CA THR A 315 17.27 30.54 -1.71
C THR A 315 18.78 30.68 -1.82
N ASP A 316 19.54 29.88 -1.09
CA ASP A 316 21.01 29.80 -1.07
C ASP A 316 21.56 28.72 -2.00
N ASN A 317 20.73 28.12 -2.86
CA ASN A 317 21.00 26.97 -3.71
C ASN A 317 21.32 25.67 -2.93
N ALA A 318 21.14 25.61 -1.61
CA ALA A 318 21.17 24.39 -0.86
C ALA A 318 19.87 23.59 -1.06
N LEU A 319 19.94 22.27 -1.11
CA LEU A 319 18.74 21.44 -1.17
C LEU A 319 18.00 21.48 0.17
N THR A 320 16.68 21.42 0.12
CA THR A 320 15.86 21.16 1.31
C THR A 320 16.32 19.87 1.97
N LEU A 321 16.45 19.89 3.29
CA LEU A 321 16.91 18.72 4.06
C LEU A 321 15.73 17.79 4.41
N PRO A 322 16.00 16.48 4.57
CA PRO A 322 15.02 15.54 5.12
C PRO A 322 14.75 15.84 6.60
N THR A 323 13.73 15.20 7.17
CA THR A 323 13.40 15.30 8.60
C THR A 323 14.51 14.79 9.52
N SER A 324 15.40 13.97 9.01
CA SER A 324 16.63 13.48 9.63
C SER A 324 17.60 13.03 8.54
N GLU A 325 18.89 13.18 8.75
CA GLU A 325 19.96 12.66 7.88
C GLU A 325 20.39 11.24 8.30
N ASP A 326 19.88 10.71 9.39
CA ASP A 326 20.11 9.32 9.79
C ASP A 326 19.15 8.39 9.02
N PRO A 327 19.65 7.49 8.16
CA PRO A 327 18.83 6.58 7.37
C PRO A 327 17.90 5.71 8.20
N LEU A 328 18.33 5.27 9.39
CA LEU A 328 17.48 4.49 10.30
C LEU A 328 16.31 5.32 10.81
N GLU A 329 16.56 6.54 11.27
CA GLU A 329 15.52 7.43 11.78
C GLU A 329 14.48 7.76 10.70
N VAL A 330 14.92 8.08 9.48
CA VAL A 330 14.04 8.35 8.34
C VAL A 330 13.21 7.11 7.99
N LEU A 331 13.83 5.93 7.98
CA LEU A 331 13.13 4.68 7.72
C LEU A 331 12.05 4.38 8.78
N LEU A 332 12.39 4.57 10.06
CA LEU A 332 11.44 4.39 11.17
C LEU A 332 10.30 5.42 11.12
N ASN A 333 10.60 6.68 10.78
CA ASN A 333 9.57 7.71 10.56
C ASN A 333 8.58 7.30 9.46
N ARG A 334 9.09 6.67 8.41
CA ARG A 334 8.29 6.21 7.27
C ARG A 334 7.48 4.94 7.55
N THR A 335 7.94 4.06 8.44
CA THR A 335 7.38 2.70 8.59
C THR A 335 6.73 2.43 9.94
N TRP A 336 7.21 3.06 11.04
CA TRP A 336 6.81 2.71 12.39
C TRP A 336 6.37 3.88 13.27
N ARG A 337 6.50 5.12 12.79
CA ARG A 337 6.06 6.30 13.54
C ARG A 337 4.85 6.96 12.88
N PRO A 338 3.96 7.57 13.67
CA PRO A 338 2.82 8.28 13.12
C PRO A 338 3.27 9.59 12.45
N THR A 339 2.57 9.98 11.39
CA THR A 339 2.84 11.23 10.67
C THR A 339 1.55 11.90 10.24
N LEU A 340 1.53 13.24 10.23
CA LEU A 340 0.46 14.06 9.70
C LEU A 340 0.84 14.62 8.33
N SER A 341 -0.11 14.66 7.41
CA SER A 341 -0.01 15.38 6.14
C SER A 341 -1.27 16.20 5.91
N ILE A 342 -1.09 17.43 5.42
CA ILE A 342 -2.19 18.25 4.90
C ILE A 342 -2.20 18.04 3.39
N THR A 343 -3.28 17.43 2.88
CA THR A 343 -3.37 17.02 1.47
C THR A 343 -4.31 17.89 0.64
N GLY A 344 -5.03 18.82 1.28
CA GLY A 344 -5.90 19.77 0.60
C GLY A 344 -6.28 20.93 1.51
N ALA A 345 -6.70 22.03 0.93
CA ALA A 345 -7.15 23.24 1.65
C ALA A 345 -8.36 23.88 0.97
N GLU A 346 -9.30 24.38 1.78
CA GLU A 346 -10.47 25.14 1.38
C GLU A 346 -10.61 26.42 2.21
N GLY A 347 -11.45 27.35 1.73
CA GLY A 347 -11.70 28.63 2.40
C GLY A 347 -10.65 29.70 2.10
N LEU A 348 -9.59 29.36 1.39
CA LEU A 348 -8.54 30.27 0.92
C LEU A 348 -8.61 30.32 -0.61
N PRO A 349 -8.85 31.51 -1.22
CA PRO A 349 -8.86 31.64 -2.68
C PRO A 349 -7.45 31.47 -3.25
N ALA A 350 -7.35 31.27 -4.57
CA ALA A 350 -6.08 31.39 -5.26
C ALA A 350 -5.47 32.78 -5.03
N ILE A 351 -4.14 32.89 -5.01
CA ILE A 351 -3.44 34.17 -4.72
C ILE A 351 -3.91 35.27 -5.66
N ALA A 352 -4.14 34.97 -6.95
CA ALA A 352 -4.62 35.90 -7.95
C ALA A 352 -6.02 36.50 -7.65
N ASP A 353 -6.84 35.72 -6.88
CA ASP A 353 -8.22 36.11 -6.53
C ASP A 353 -8.32 36.58 -5.07
N ALA A 354 -7.18 36.70 -4.38
CA ALA A 354 -7.14 37.10 -2.98
C ALA A 354 -7.38 38.61 -2.84
N GLY A 355 -8.39 38.97 -2.04
CA GLY A 355 -8.71 40.36 -1.68
C GLY A 355 -8.61 40.62 -0.17
N ASN A 356 -8.92 41.84 0.26
CA ASN A 356 -8.88 42.27 1.66
C ASN A 356 -10.09 41.73 2.45
N VAL A 357 -10.18 40.41 2.56
CA VAL A 357 -11.29 39.70 3.23
C VAL A 357 -10.78 38.82 4.33
N LEU A 358 -11.33 38.94 5.54
CA LEU A 358 -11.24 37.95 6.59
C LEU A 358 -12.13 36.76 6.20
N ARG A 359 -11.53 35.58 6.13
CA ARG A 359 -12.24 34.37 5.70
C ARG A 359 -13.13 33.85 6.82
N PRO A 360 -14.42 33.55 6.52
CA PRO A 360 -15.37 33.05 7.51
C PRO A 360 -14.99 31.65 8.01
N ARG A 361 -14.33 30.86 7.16
CA ARG A 361 -13.91 29.49 7.46
C ARG A 361 -12.57 29.14 6.81
N THR A 362 -11.94 28.12 7.37
CA THR A 362 -10.74 27.44 6.82
C THR A 362 -10.96 25.93 6.95
N GLY A 363 -10.79 25.19 5.87
CA GLY A 363 -10.88 23.74 5.83
C GLY A 363 -9.56 23.11 5.37
N PHE A 364 -9.15 22.01 6.03
CA PHE A 364 -8.00 21.21 5.63
C PHE A 364 -8.38 19.75 5.49
N LYS A 365 -7.95 19.12 4.40
CA LYS A 365 -7.91 17.68 4.28
C LYS A 365 -6.67 17.18 5.00
N ILE A 366 -6.87 16.41 6.07
CA ILE A 366 -5.78 15.84 6.86
C ILE A 366 -5.69 14.33 6.64
N SER A 367 -4.48 13.83 6.59
CA SER A 367 -4.19 12.40 6.46
C SER A 367 -3.12 12.03 7.48
N LEU A 368 -3.41 11.06 8.32
CA LEU A 368 -2.48 10.51 9.30
C LEU A 368 -2.08 9.10 8.89
N ARG A 369 -0.78 8.82 8.94
CA ARG A 369 -0.30 7.45 8.94
C ARG A 369 -0.07 7.00 10.37
N LEU A 370 -0.55 5.81 10.71
CA LEU A 370 -0.46 5.24 12.06
C LEU A 370 0.53 4.07 12.08
N PRO A 371 1.26 3.87 13.18
CA PRO A 371 2.10 2.68 13.34
C PRO A 371 1.33 1.38 13.11
N PRO A 372 1.99 0.29 12.69
CA PRO A 372 1.35 -0.99 12.36
C PRO A 372 0.49 -1.60 13.47
N LEU A 373 0.77 -1.28 14.74
CA LEU A 373 0.10 -1.86 15.92
C LEU A 373 -0.94 -0.93 16.55
N VAL A 374 -1.22 0.22 15.95
CA VAL A 374 -2.23 1.16 16.44
C VAL A 374 -3.57 0.87 15.77
N ASP A 375 -4.62 0.73 16.59
CA ASP A 375 -5.98 0.54 16.12
C ASP A 375 -6.50 1.80 15.42
N GLY A 376 -6.83 1.68 14.13
CA GLY A 376 -7.23 2.82 13.30
C GLY A 376 -8.57 3.43 13.74
N VAL A 377 -9.53 2.60 14.19
CA VAL A 377 -10.86 3.06 14.61
C VAL A 377 -10.76 3.82 15.93
N ALA A 378 -10.01 3.29 16.90
CA ALA A 378 -9.78 3.96 18.16
C ALA A 378 -9.04 5.29 17.94
N ALA A 379 -8.01 5.31 17.12
CA ALA A 379 -7.25 6.51 16.77
C ALA A 379 -8.13 7.56 16.07
N MET A 380 -9.01 7.16 15.17
CA MET A 380 -9.95 8.08 14.50
C MET A 380 -10.90 8.75 15.48
N ASN A 381 -11.45 8.00 16.44
CA ASN A 381 -12.36 8.53 17.46
C ASN A 381 -11.62 9.52 18.38
N GLU A 382 -10.40 9.19 18.81
CA GLU A 382 -9.57 10.07 19.62
C GLU A 382 -9.18 11.34 18.87
N LEU A 383 -8.78 11.21 17.59
CA LEU A 383 -8.47 12.35 16.72
C LEU A 383 -9.65 13.33 16.66
N LYS A 384 -10.86 12.83 16.43
CA LYS A 384 -12.08 13.65 16.40
C LYS A 384 -12.29 14.39 17.71
N GLY A 385 -12.21 13.69 18.84
CA GLY A 385 -12.34 14.29 20.15
C GLY A 385 -11.29 15.39 20.39
N LEU A 386 -10.02 15.10 20.10
CA LEU A 386 -8.90 16.04 20.28
C LEU A 386 -9.08 17.33 19.47
N LEU A 387 -9.54 17.22 18.25
CA LEU A 387 -9.70 18.36 17.34
C LEU A 387 -10.92 19.21 17.68
N GLU A 388 -12.03 18.61 18.12
CA GLU A 388 -13.31 19.29 18.36
C GLU A 388 -13.49 19.78 19.80
N ASP A 389 -12.71 19.26 20.77
CA ASP A 389 -12.86 19.65 22.16
C ASP A 389 -12.42 21.10 22.42
N GLN A 390 -13.23 21.81 23.20
CA GLN A 390 -12.96 23.19 23.68
C GLN A 390 -12.29 24.10 22.62
N PRO A 391 -12.95 24.38 21.50
CA PRO A 391 -12.35 25.16 20.41
C PRO A 391 -12.05 26.60 20.90
N PRO A 392 -10.90 27.17 20.50
CA PRO A 392 -10.58 28.56 20.83
C PRO A 392 -11.68 29.52 20.35
N TYR A 393 -12.00 30.54 21.17
CA TYR A 393 -13.04 31.54 20.90
C TYR A 393 -14.45 30.98 20.70
N HIS A 394 -14.72 29.76 21.14
CA HIS A 394 -15.96 29.04 20.84
C HIS A 394 -16.28 28.95 19.33
N ALA A 395 -15.24 28.89 18.50
CA ALA A 395 -15.39 28.70 17.06
C ALA A 395 -16.04 27.35 16.75
N ARG A 396 -16.75 27.27 15.66
CA ARG A 396 -17.25 25.97 15.19
C ARG A 396 -16.09 25.19 14.59
N VAL A 397 -15.69 24.10 15.23
CA VAL A 397 -14.69 23.14 14.72
C VAL A 397 -15.37 21.83 14.48
N VAL A 398 -15.24 21.30 13.26
CA VAL A 398 -15.83 20.04 12.85
C VAL A 398 -14.79 19.19 12.13
N PHE A 399 -14.62 17.96 12.57
CA PHE A 399 -13.84 16.95 11.87
C PHE A 399 -14.77 15.89 11.27
N SER A 400 -14.84 15.87 9.96
CA SER A 400 -15.58 14.89 9.17
C SER A 400 -14.63 13.79 8.70
N ALA A 401 -14.68 12.63 9.36
CA ALA A 401 -13.86 11.49 8.99
C ALA A 401 -14.26 10.93 7.61
N ASP A 402 -13.28 10.49 6.85
CA ASP A 402 -13.53 9.69 5.65
C ASP A 402 -13.97 8.27 6.04
N ALA A 403 -14.58 7.57 5.11
CA ALA A 403 -14.84 6.14 5.28
C ALA A 403 -13.52 5.34 5.28
N GLY A 404 -13.41 4.34 6.15
CA GLY A 404 -12.28 3.41 6.11
C GLY A 404 -11.08 3.82 6.99
N ALA A 405 -11.26 3.88 8.31
CA ALA A 405 -10.12 3.88 9.22
C ALA A 405 -9.36 2.55 9.10
N ALA A 406 -8.18 2.58 8.50
CA ALA A 406 -7.37 1.38 8.29
C ALA A 406 -6.37 1.19 9.44
N THR A 407 -6.50 0.08 10.15
CA THR A 407 -5.45 -0.41 11.07
C THR A 407 -4.28 -0.94 10.23
N GLY A 408 -3.06 -0.73 10.73
CA GLY A 408 -1.86 -1.25 10.09
C GLY A 408 -1.75 -2.78 10.19
N TRP A 409 -0.69 -3.30 9.62
CA TRP A 409 -0.40 -4.73 9.64
C TRP A 409 1.06 -4.97 10.05
N ASN A 410 1.27 -6.03 10.81
CA ASN A 410 2.59 -6.51 11.19
C ASN A 410 2.63 -8.04 11.03
N ALA A 411 3.54 -8.53 10.21
CA ALA A 411 3.67 -9.97 9.95
C ALA A 411 3.97 -10.73 11.24
N PRO A 412 3.40 -11.94 11.45
CA PRO A 412 3.74 -12.78 12.59
C PRO A 412 5.23 -13.16 12.57
N SER A 413 5.92 -13.01 13.71
CA SER A 413 7.37 -13.26 13.83
C SER A 413 7.78 -14.74 13.66
N ASN A 414 6.86 -15.65 13.82
CA ASN A 414 7.05 -17.10 13.72
C ASN A 414 6.36 -17.71 12.51
N ALA A 415 6.06 -16.94 11.50
CA ALA A 415 5.55 -17.48 10.27
C ALA A 415 6.61 -18.41 9.63
N LEU A 416 6.19 -19.61 9.24
CA LEU A 416 7.06 -20.62 8.62
C LEU A 416 7.71 -20.17 7.30
N TRP A 417 7.37 -18.98 6.84
CA TRP A 417 7.74 -18.40 5.56
C TRP A 417 8.83 -17.32 5.65
N LEU A 418 9.18 -16.90 6.87
CA LEU A 418 10.21 -15.86 7.14
C LEU A 418 11.52 -16.57 7.64
#